data_e8648a2ee0cebb061664a8bd5a2bfc9d
#
_entry.id   e8648a2ee0cebb061664a8bd5a2bfc9d
#
_cell.length_a   1.000
_cell.length_b   1.000
_cell.length_c   1.000
_cell.angle_alpha   90.00
_cell.angle_beta   90.00
_cell.angle_gamma   90.00
#
_symmetry.space_group_name_H-M   'P 1'
#
loop_
_entity.id
_entity.type
_entity.pdbx_description
1 polymer ?
#
loop_
_entity_poly.entity_id
_entity_poly.type
_entity_poly.pdbx_seq_one_letter_code
_entity_poly.pdbx_strand_id
1 'polypeptide(L)'
;MTSQIYADLAKVMRSVDHVGKGDFNSHQRFNFRGIDGVLNAVGPALREHNVVVYPRLHDVAYEEVKTSGGKASTACRVVVDYVFASVDGSTVETRVAAESWDTGDKAMPKAMSVAMRTALIQALALPTDEPDPDSFTYTREAADEKNERAAARNAQVAEKIEAAGTVEELRALWAQASPELQKKITARVEKLNGAG
;
A
#
# COMPACT_ATOMS: atom_id res chain seq x y z
N MET A 1 42.46 -8.07 2.97
CA MET A 1 41.93 -7.16 4.00
C MET A 1 40.42 -7.13 3.86
N THR A 2 39.70 -7.32 4.94
CA THR A 2 38.23 -7.24 4.91
C THR A 2 37.85 -5.77 4.73
N SER A 3 36.96 -5.47 3.80
CA SER A 3 36.44 -4.12 3.52
C SER A 3 35.74 -3.56 4.76
N GLN A 4 36.06 -2.33 5.20
CA GLN A 4 35.54 -1.70 6.40
C GLN A 4 34.01 -1.64 6.42
N ILE A 5 33.40 -1.41 5.27
CA ILE A 5 31.93 -1.27 5.13
C ILE A 5 31.16 -2.46 5.70
N TYR A 6 31.65 -3.70 5.55
CA TYR A 6 30.96 -4.87 6.10
C TYR A 6 30.97 -4.88 7.62
N ALA A 7 32.09 -4.45 8.24
CA ALA A 7 32.19 -4.34 9.69
C ALA A 7 31.25 -3.24 10.21
N ASP A 8 31.16 -2.12 9.53
CA ASP A 8 30.33 -0.98 9.93
C ASP A 8 28.83 -1.28 9.72
N LEU A 9 28.44 -1.91 8.61
CA LEU A 9 27.07 -2.38 8.43
C LEU A 9 26.65 -3.42 9.48
N ALA A 10 27.55 -4.33 9.86
CA ALA A 10 27.27 -5.26 10.95
C ALA A 10 27.04 -4.58 12.30
N LYS A 11 27.68 -3.43 12.56
CA LYS A 11 27.41 -2.60 13.74
C LYS A 11 26.04 -1.92 13.63
N VAL A 12 25.76 -1.30 12.46
CA VAL A 12 24.43 -0.70 12.19
C VAL A 12 23.30 -1.71 12.43
N MET A 13 23.41 -2.92 11.89
CA MET A 13 22.43 -3.97 12.08
C MET A 13 22.21 -4.35 13.56
N ARG A 14 23.27 -4.35 14.37
CA ARG A 14 23.16 -4.62 15.82
C ARG A 14 22.53 -3.47 16.62
N SER A 15 22.65 -2.23 16.12
CA SER A 15 22.12 -1.03 16.78
C SER A 15 20.64 -0.78 16.49
N VAL A 16 20.04 -1.53 15.56
CA VAL A 16 18.61 -1.37 15.20
C VAL A 16 17.83 -2.60 15.68
N ASP A 17 17.04 -2.43 16.71
CA ASP A 17 16.27 -3.54 17.31
C ASP A 17 15.12 -3.98 16.40
N HIS A 18 14.23 -3.05 16.03
CA HIS A 18 13.12 -3.33 15.11
C HIS A 18 12.55 -2.04 14.51
N VAL A 19 11.83 -2.18 13.42
CA VAL A 19 11.09 -1.09 12.78
C VAL A 19 9.59 -1.36 12.84
N GLY A 20 8.89 -0.66 13.73
CA GLY A 20 7.44 -0.82 13.93
C GLY A 20 6.61 -0.17 12.82
N LYS A 21 5.32 -0.55 12.72
CA LYS A 21 4.31 0.09 11.86
C LYS A 21 3.71 1.29 12.59
N GLY A 22 4.35 2.46 12.48
CA GLY A 22 3.88 3.69 13.12
C GLY A 22 2.88 4.50 12.29
N ASP A 23 2.84 4.29 10.96
CA ASP A 23 2.04 5.09 10.05
C ASP A 23 0.69 4.41 9.74
N PHE A 24 -0.39 5.21 9.70
CA PHE A 24 -1.73 4.76 9.42
C PHE A 24 -2.26 5.32 8.09
N ASN A 25 -2.63 4.45 7.16
CA ASN A 25 -3.31 4.85 5.93
C ASN A 25 -4.82 4.96 6.19
N SER A 26 -5.32 6.18 6.30
CA SER A 26 -6.73 6.47 6.57
C SER A 26 -7.70 6.05 5.44
N HIS A 27 -7.23 6.04 4.19
CA HIS A 27 -8.06 5.65 3.03
C HIS A 27 -8.27 4.14 2.94
N GLN A 28 -7.24 3.36 3.23
CA GLN A 28 -7.28 1.90 3.15
C GLN A 28 -7.38 1.23 4.53
N ARG A 29 -7.35 2.03 5.61
CA ARG A 29 -7.53 1.61 7.02
C ARG A 29 -6.57 0.51 7.47
N PHE A 30 -5.28 0.65 7.12
CA PHE A 30 -4.22 -0.24 7.60
C PHE A 30 -2.99 0.54 8.07
N ASN A 31 -2.23 -0.07 8.98
CA ASN A 31 -0.93 0.46 9.40
C ASN A 31 0.16 0.02 8.42
N PHE A 32 1.05 0.92 8.07
CA PHE A 32 2.19 0.64 7.21
C PHE A 32 3.48 1.23 7.78
N ARG A 33 4.62 0.78 7.27
CA ARG A 33 5.91 1.40 7.53
C ARG A 33 6.18 2.45 6.48
N GLY A 34 6.03 3.72 6.86
CA GLY A 34 6.50 4.81 6.03
C GLY A 34 8.02 4.85 5.98
N ILE A 35 8.54 5.60 5.01
CA ILE A 35 9.98 5.85 4.92
C ILE A 35 10.52 6.56 6.18
N ASP A 36 9.71 7.44 6.77
CA ASP A 36 10.09 8.21 7.97
C ASP A 36 10.34 7.29 9.18
N GLY A 37 9.47 6.29 9.39
CA GLY A 37 9.66 5.30 10.46
C GLY A 37 10.97 4.51 10.30
N VAL A 38 11.30 4.12 9.06
CA VAL A 38 12.55 3.40 8.77
C VAL A 38 13.76 4.32 8.97
N LEU A 39 13.73 5.54 8.46
CA LEU A 39 14.83 6.51 8.60
C LEU A 39 15.05 6.92 10.05
N ASN A 40 13.99 7.07 10.84
CA ASN A 40 14.11 7.39 12.26
C ASN A 40 14.74 6.24 13.06
N ALA A 41 14.50 5.00 12.69
CA ALA A 41 15.12 3.84 13.33
C ALA A 41 16.57 3.61 12.90
N VAL A 42 16.85 3.71 11.59
CA VAL A 42 18.15 3.35 11.00
C VAL A 42 19.14 4.52 10.99
N GLY A 43 18.64 5.75 10.79
CA GLY A 43 19.46 6.94 10.60
C GLY A 43 20.43 7.24 11.77
N PRO A 44 20.04 7.10 13.04
CA PRO A 44 20.97 7.24 14.17
C PRO A 44 22.13 6.25 14.08
N ALA A 45 21.86 4.98 13.83
CA ALA A 45 22.89 3.93 13.73
C ALA A 45 23.84 4.15 12.53
N LEU A 46 23.32 4.58 11.39
CA LEU A 46 24.17 4.93 10.24
C LEU A 46 25.14 6.07 10.58
N ARG A 47 24.67 7.11 11.25
CA ARG A 47 25.51 8.24 11.69
C ARG A 47 26.54 7.82 12.74
N GLU A 48 26.14 7.03 13.75
CA GLU A 48 27.02 6.54 14.80
C GLU A 48 28.20 5.73 14.23
N HIS A 49 27.92 4.91 13.21
CA HIS A 49 28.92 4.04 12.62
C HIS A 49 29.56 4.61 11.33
N ASN A 50 29.32 5.90 11.05
CA ASN A 50 29.90 6.64 9.92
C ASN A 50 29.61 5.98 8.55
N VAL A 51 28.42 5.43 8.37
CA VAL A 51 27.96 4.90 7.09
C VAL A 51 27.09 5.93 6.41
N VAL A 52 27.46 6.28 5.19
CA VAL A 52 26.66 7.13 4.30
C VAL A 52 25.87 6.23 3.36
N VAL A 53 24.57 6.53 3.14
CA VAL A 53 23.75 5.87 2.14
C VAL A 53 23.20 6.90 1.15
N TYR A 54 23.33 6.62 -0.15
CA TYR A 54 22.83 7.49 -1.21
C TYR A 54 22.32 6.69 -2.42
N PRO A 55 21.28 7.21 -3.11
CA PRO A 55 20.72 6.56 -4.28
C PRO A 55 21.51 6.92 -5.55
N ARG A 56 21.61 5.95 -6.46
CA ARG A 56 21.92 6.16 -7.89
C ARG A 56 20.74 5.63 -8.70
N LEU A 57 20.02 6.54 -9.35
CA LEU A 57 18.91 6.15 -10.22
C LEU A 57 19.48 5.40 -11.43
N HIS A 58 19.08 4.12 -11.57
CA HIS A 58 19.51 3.26 -12.66
C HIS A 58 18.53 3.35 -13.85
N ASP A 59 17.22 3.29 -13.56
CA ASP A 59 16.18 3.38 -14.57
C ASP A 59 14.90 4.02 -14.00
N VAL A 60 14.13 4.67 -14.89
CA VAL A 60 12.83 5.25 -14.57
C VAL A 60 11.88 5.14 -15.74
N ALA A 61 10.68 4.68 -15.50
CA ALA A 61 9.61 4.61 -16.49
C ALA A 61 8.32 5.21 -15.94
N TYR A 62 7.58 5.90 -16.80
CA TYR A 62 6.26 6.45 -16.51
C TYR A 62 5.22 5.81 -17.42
N GLU A 63 4.04 5.55 -16.86
CA GLU A 63 2.91 4.99 -17.59
C GLU A 63 1.63 5.70 -17.15
N GLU A 64 0.79 6.09 -18.11
CA GLU A 64 -0.55 6.57 -17.80
C GLU A 64 -1.45 5.36 -17.48
N VAL A 65 -2.07 5.40 -16.32
CA VAL A 65 -2.93 4.33 -15.82
C VAL A 65 -4.27 4.92 -15.36
N LYS A 66 -5.27 4.07 -15.20
CA LYS A 66 -6.56 4.47 -14.62
C LYS A 66 -6.75 3.79 -13.27
N THR A 67 -7.18 4.55 -12.27
CA THR A 67 -7.61 4.00 -10.99
C THR A 67 -8.86 3.14 -11.16
N SER A 68 -9.20 2.31 -10.18
CA SER A 68 -10.44 1.51 -10.17
C SER A 68 -11.71 2.36 -10.34
N GLY A 69 -11.67 3.65 -9.96
CA GLY A 69 -12.73 4.62 -10.20
C GLY A 69 -12.68 5.34 -11.56
N GLY A 70 -11.80 4.90 -12.49
CA GLY A 70 -11.66 5.48 -13.84
C GLY A 70 -10.89 6.81 -13.90
N LYS A 71 -10.34 7.32 -12.79
CA LYS A 71 -9.57 8.56 -12.76
C LYS A 71 -8.18 8.32 -13.34
N ALA A 72 -7.72 9.25 -14.20
CA ALA A 72 -6.35 9.23 -14.71
C ALA A 72 -5.34 9.33 -13.57
N SER A 73 -4.26 8.57 -13.67
CA SER A 73 -3.15 8.52 -12.73
C SER A 73 -1.86 8.21 -13.47
N THR A 74 -0.73 8.56 -12.90
CA THR A 74 0.59 8.22 -13.42
C THR A 74 1.22 7.15 -12.55
N ALA A 75 1.57 6.01 -13.13
CA ALA A 75 2.47 5.04 -12.53
C ALA A 75 3.90 5.45 -12.81
N CYS A 76 4.75 5.39 -11.78
CA CYS A 76 6.20 5.58 -11.90
C CYS A 76 6.89 4.33 -11.37
N ARG A 77 7.69 3.70 -12.24
CA ARG A 77 8.57 2.58 -11.89
C ARG A 77 10.00 3.07 -11.87
N VAL A 78 10.73 2.74 -10.81
CA VAL A 78 12.14 3.09 -10.67
C VAL A 78 12.97 1.86 -10.37
N VAL A 79 14.20 1.85 -10.88
CA VAL A 79 15.26 0.92 -10.47
C VAL A 79 16.38 1.77 -9.89
N VAL A 80 16.75 1.52 -8.63
CA VAL A 80 17.68 2.36 -7.88
C VAL A 80 18.75 1.50 -7.24
N ASP A 81 20.00 1.91 -7.41
CA ASP A 81 21.14 1.38 -6.67
C ASP A 81 21.34 2.24 -5.42
N TYR A 82 21.20 1.64 -4.24
CA TYR A 82 21.56 2.28 -2.98
C TYR A 82 22.97 1.87 -2.60
N VAL A 83 23.85 2.86 -2.51
CA VAL A 83 25.26 2.69 -2.17
C VAL A 83 25.45 3.01 -0.69
N PHE A 84 25.96 2.04 0.06
CA PHE A 84 26.41 2.22 1.43
C PHE A 84 27.93 2.40 1.38
N ALA A 85 28.44 3.50 1.93
CA ALA A 85 29.85 3.85 1.90
C ALA A 85 30.39 4.08 3.32
N SER A 86 31.57 3.53 3.61
CA SER A 86 32.31 3.77 4.85
C SER A 86 33.40 4.84 4.64
N VAL A 87 33.97 5.33 5.75
CA VAL A 87 34.98 6.39 5.77
C VAL A 87 36.29 6.04 5.06
N ASP A 88 36.58 4.75 4.87
CA ASP A 88 37.75 4.28 4.13
C ASP A 88 37.51 4.25 2.60
N GLY A 89 36.33 4.68 2.16
CA GLY A 89 35.91 4.65 0.76
C GLY A 89 35.39 3.29 0.27
N SER A 90 35.38 2.26 1.12
CA SER A 90 34.78 0.97 0.77
C SER A 90 33.26 1.08 0.66
N THR A 91 32.68 0.38 -0.29
CA THR A 91 31.24 0.42 -0.59
C THR A 91 30.63 -0.97 -0.75
N VAL A 92 29.33 -1.05 -0.48
CA VAL A 92 28.46 -2.14 -0.89
C VAL A 92 27.19 -1.55 -1.51
N GLU A 93 26.63 -2.22 -2.48
CA GLU A 93 25.46 -1.74 -3.21
C GLU A 93 24.33 -2.75 -3.16
N THR A 94 23.10 -2.25 -3.11
CA THR A 94 21.89 -3.04 -3.29
C THR A 94 21.01 -2.39 -4.34
N ARG A 95 20.49 -3.18 -5.28
CA ARG A 95 19.56 -2.74 -6.33
C ARG A 95 18.15 -3.13 -5.97
N VAL A 96 17.24 -2.17 -6.04
CA VAL A 96 15.82 -2.38 -5.79
C VAL A 96 14.97 -1.77 -6.90
N ALA A 97 13.85 -2.42 -7.20
CA ALA A 97 12.82 -1.89 -8.05
C ALA A 97 11.63 -1.47 -7.18
N ALA A 98 11.00 -0.36 -7.53
CA ALA A 98 9.81 0.11 -6.85
C ALA A 98 8.84 0.79 -7.81
N GLU A 99 7.57 0.79 -7.44
CA GLU A 99 6.51 1.45 -8.19
C GLU A 99 5.63 2.26 -7.25
N SER A 100 5.11 3.36 -7.75
CA SER A 100 4.01 4.07 -7.11
C SER A 100 3.09 4.72 -8.12
N TRP A 101 1.87 4.99 -7.70
CA TRP A 101 0.86 5.67 -8.50
C TRP A 101 0.46 6.97 -7.82
N ASP A 102 0.28 8.02 -8.65
CA ASP A 102 -0.21 9.29 -8.18
C ASP A 102 -1.08 9.98 -9.24
N THR A 103 -2.15 10.65 -8.81
CA THR A 103 -3.05 11.41 -9.68
C THR A 103 -2.55 12.83 -9.96
N GLY A 104 -1.44 13.23 -9.35
CA GLY A 104 -0.76 14.51 -9.52
C GLY A 104 0.70 14.31 -9.93
N ASP A 105 1.59 15.08 -9.32
CA ASP A 105 3.02 15.16 -9.66
C ASP A 105 3.95 14.34 -8.75
N LYS A 106 3.39 13.53 -7.82
CA LYS A 106 4.15 12.87 -6.76
C LYS A 106 4.47 11.40 -7.03
N ALA A 107 4.24 10.88 -8.23
CA ALA A 107 4.50 9.49 -8.54
C ALA A 107 5.98 9.12 -8.30
N MET A 108 6.92 9.90 -8.84
CA MET A 108 8.35 9.64 -8.68
C MET A 108 8.84 9.73 -7.23
N PRO A 109 8.62 10.83 -6.46
CA PRO A 109 9.07 10.87 -5.06
C PRO A 109 8.45 9.77 -4.19
N LYS A 110 7.23 9.34 -4.47
CA LYS A 110 6.63 8.18 -3.81
C LYS A 110 7.37 6.89 -4.16
N ALA A 111 7.67 6.64 -5.44
CA ALA A 111 8.43 5.46 -5.89
C ALA A 111 9.82 5.42 -5.25
N MET A 112 10.53 6.56 -5.21
CA MET A 112 11.84 6.69 -4.55
C MET A 112 11.76 6.41 -3.04
N SER A 113 10.71 6.88 -2.37
CA SER A 113 10.49 6.59 -0.93
C SER A 113 10.26 5.10 -0.68
N VAL A 114 9.49 4.43 -1.53
CA VAL A 114 9.29 2.98 -1.48
C VAL A 114 10.61 2.24 -1.73
N ALA A 115 11.39 2.65 -2.75
CA ALA A 115 12.68 2.07 -3.08
C ALA A 115 13.66 2.17 -1.90
N MET A 116 13.81 3.35 -1.30
CA MET A 116 14.72 3.55 -0.16
C MET A 116 14.33 2.73 1.06
N ARG A 117 13.05 2.72 1.41
CA ARG A 117 12.53 1.88 2.49
C ARG A 117 12.85 0.41 2.26
N THR A 118 12.57 -0.09 1.07
CA THR A 118 12.83 -1.49 0.69
C THR A 118 14.33 -1.81 0.77
N ALA A 119 15.19 -0.94 0.23
CA ALA A 119 16.63 -1.10 0.27
C ALA A 119 17.15 -1.20 1.71
N LEU A 120 16.75 -0.29 2.61
CA LEU A 120 17.20 -0.29 4.00
C LEU A 120 16.75 -1.55 4.75
N ILE A 121 15.47 -1.94 4.61
CA ILE A 121 14.92 -3.12 5.28
C ILE A 121 15.63 -4.39 4.80
N GLN A 122 15.82 -4.56 3.50
CA GLN A 122 16.41 -5.78 2.93
C GLN A 122 17.92 -5.85 3.12
N ALA A 123 18.64 -4.75 2.85
CA ALA A 123 20.10 -4.73 2.94
C ALA A 123 20.61 -4.88 4.38
N LEU A 124 19.84 -4.39 5.37
CA LEU A 124 20.20 -4.48 6.77
C LEU A 124 19.47 -5.62 7.51
N ALA A 125 18.69 -6.43 6.80
CA ALA A 125 17.88 -7.52 7.36
C ALA A 125 17.10 -7.07 8.61
N LEU A 126 16.45 -5.90 8.53
CA LEU A 126 15.79 -5.32 9.69
C LEU A 126 14.62 -6.19 10.13
N PRO A 127 14.50 -6.49 11.43
CA PRO A 127 13.36 -7.21 11.97
C PRO A 127 12.07 -6.44 11.68
N THR A 128 11.07 -7.15 11.20
CA THR A 128 9.73 -6.62 10.95
C THR A 128 8.71 -7.45 11.72
N ASP A 129 7.77 -6.80 12.41
CA ASP A 129 6.68 -7.50 13.10
C ASP A 129 5.60 -7.98 12.11
N GLU A 130 5.93 -8.12 10.85
CA GLU A 130 4.99 -8.60 9.85
C GLU A 130 4.97 -10.12 9.84
N PRO A 131 3.76 -10.72 9.94
CA PRO A 131 3.62 -12.10 9.54
C PRO A 131 4.05 -12.22 8.07
N ASP A 132 4.78 -13.28 7.76
CA ASP A 132 5.22 -13.58 6.41
C ASP A 132 4.04 -13.47 5.44
N PRO A 133 4.13 -12.65 4.37
CA PRO A 133 3.09 -12.58 3.35
C PRO A 133 2.70 -13.95 2.79
N ASP A 134 3.64 -14.89 2.74
CA ASP A 134 3.40 -16.26 2.29
C ASP A 134 2.62 -17.10 3.34
N SER A 135 2.54 -16.62 4.60
CA SER A 135 1.68 -17.25 5.62
C SER A 135 0.19 -17.00 5.39
N PHE A 136 -0.15 -16.02 4.55
CA PHE A 136 -1.49 -15.73 4.07
C PHE A 136 -1.57 -16.06 2.58
N THR A 137 -1.66 -17.32 2.24
CA THR A 137 -2.05 -17.70 0.89
C THR A 137 -3.46 -17.15 0.66
N TYR A 138 -3.55 -16.06 -0.10
CA TYR A 138 -4.81 -15.64 -0.70
C TYR A 138 -5.20 -16.78 -1.66
N THR A 139 -5.96 -17.72 -1.18
CA THR A 139 -6.64 -18.63 -2.07
C THR A 139 -7.59 -17.78 -2.89
N ARG A 140 -7.41 -17.77 -4.20
CA ARG A 140 -8.31 -17.12 -5.17
C ARG A 140 -9.77 -17.53 -4.89
N GLU A 141 -9.96 -18.75 -4.38
CA GLU A 141 -11.22 -19.31 -3.87
C GLU A 141 -11.88 -18.46 -2.78
N ALA A 142 -11.13 -17.92 -1.80
CA ALA A 142 -11.72 -17.08 -0.74
C ALA A 142 -12.17 -15.69 -1.24
N ALA A 143 -11.52 -15.15 -2.28
CA ALA A 143 -11.96 -13.91 -2.93
C ALA A 143 -13.19 -14.15 -3.80
N ASP A 144 -13.24 -15.27 -4.51
CA ASP A 144 -14.36 -15.68 -5.35
C ASP A 144 -15.60 -16.00 -4.49
N GLU A 145 -15.45 -16.77 -3.40
CA GLU A 145 -16.54 -17.00 -2.43
C GLU A 145 -17.06 -15.72 -1.79
N LYS A 146 -16.20 -14.77 -1.45
CA LYS A 146 -16.60 -13.49 -0.90
C LYS A 146 -17.36 -12.64 -1.91
N ASN A 147 -16.94 -12.67 -3.17
CA ASN A 147 -17.61 -11.99 -4.27
C ASN A 147 -18.96 -12.66 -4.59
N GLU A 148 -19.02 -13.99 -4.61
CA GLU A 148 -20.27 -14.73 -4.79
C GLU A 148 -21.27 -14.48 -3.67
N ARG A 149 -20.83 -14.47 -2.41
CA ARG A 149 -21.69 -14.12 -1.25
C ARG A 149 -22.19 -12.68 -1.31
N ALA A 150 -21.33 -11.74 -1.77
CA ALA A 150 -21.73 -10.35 -1.96
C ALA A 150 -22.73 -10.21 -3.12
N ALA A 151 -22.54 -10.92 -4.21
CA ALA A 151 -23.45 -10.96 -5.35
C ALA A 151 -24.79 -11.57 -4.98
N ALA A 152 -24.79 -12.70 -4.27
CA ALA A 152 -26.01 -13.35 -3.76
C ALA A 152 -26.79 -12.44 -2.81
N ARG A 153 -26.10 -11.75 -1.89
CA ARG A 153 -26.72 -10.77 -1.00
C ARG A 153 -27.35 -9.60 -1.75
N ASN A 154 -26.64 -9.06 -2.75
CA ASN A 154 -27.14 -7.98 -3.59
C ASN A 154 -28.36 -8.42 -4.41
N ALA A 155 -28.39 -9.64 -4.90
CA ALA A 155 -29.54 -10.20 -5.61
C ALA A 155 -30.78 -10.30 -4.70
N GLN A 156 -30.62 -10.80 -3.47
CA GLN A 156 -31.70 -10.85 -2.48
C GLN A 156 -32.25 -9.48 -2.11
N VAL A 157 -31.35 -8.46 -1.96
CA VAL A 157 -31.76 -7.09 -1.66
C VAL A 157 -32.50 -6.49 -2.88
N ALA A 158 -32.03 -6.76 -4.10
CA ALA A 158 -32.69 -6.31 -5.32
C ALA A 158 -34.12 -6.88 -5.44
N GLU A 159 -34.31 -8.16 -5.18
CA GLU A 159 -35.64 -8.82 -5.18
C GLU A 159 -36.59 -8.19 -4.14
N LYS A 160 -36.09 -7.90 -2.94
CA LYS A 160 -36.87 -7.21 -1.91
C LYS A 160 -37.26 -5.79 -2.30
N ILE A 161 -36.40 -5.05 -3.01
CA ILE A 161 -36.70 -3.72 -3.54
C ILE A 161 -37.82 -3.78 -4.58
N GLU A 162 -37.83 -4.80 -5.42
CA GLU A 162 -38.85 -5.00 -6.46
C GLU A 162 -40.21 -5.38 -5.81
N ALA A 163 -40.20 -6.18 -4.73
CA ALA A 163 -41.36 -6.63 -4.01
C ALA A 163 -41.96 -5.57 -3.07
N ALA A 164 -41.17 -4.57 -2.66
CA ALA A 164 -41.61 -3.53 -1.72
C ALA A 164 -42.77 -2.70 -2.28
N GLY A 165 -43.84 -2.64 -1.49
CA GLY A 165 -45.07 -1.90 -1.79
C GLY A 165 -45.18 -0.54 -1.08
N THR A 166 -44.30 -0.29 -0.10
CA THR A 166 -44.36 0.94 0.72
C THR A 166 -42.99 1.64 0.78
N VAL A 167 -43.02 2.94 1.07
CA VAL A 167 -41.78 3.74 1.23
C VAL A 167 -41.02 3.32 2.49
N GLU A 168 -41.72 2.91 3.54
CA GLU A 168 -41.13 2.42 4.78
C GLU A 168 -40.31 1.15 4.56
N GLU A 169 -40.84 0.20 3.80
CA GLU A 169 -40.11 -1.03 3.41
C GLU A 169 -38.85 -0.72 2.63
N LEU A 170 -38.90 0.22 1.68
CA LEU A 170 -37.74 0.64 0.90
C LEU A 170 -36.68 1.32 1.77
N ARG A 171 -37.07 2.16 2.75
CA ARG A 171 -36.14 2.78 3.71
C ARG A 171 -35.44 1.76 4.59
N ALA A 172 -36.12 0.70 5.02
CA ALA A 172 -35.51 -0.36 5.83
C ALA A 172 -34.39 -1.12 5.07
N LEU A 173 -34.46 -1.16 3.74
CA LEU A 173 -33.46 -1.80 2.88
C LEU A 173 -32.22 -0.92 2.59
N TRP A 174 -32.32 0.39 2.84
CA TRP A 174 -31.27 1.37 2.47
C TRP A 174 -29.90 1.05 3.06
N ALA A 175 -29.83 0.71 4.34
CA ALA A 175 -28.58 0.41 5.06
C ALA A 175 -27.88 -0.87 4.57
N GLN A 176 -28.63 -1.77 3.91
CA GLN A 176 -28.13 -3.05 3.40
C GLN A 176 -27.82 -3.01 1.90
N ALA A 177 -28.25 -1.95 1.22
CA ALA A 177 -28.17 -1.79 -0.23
C ALA A 177 -26.80 -1.26 -0.66
N SER A 178 -26.25 -1.82 -1.73
CA SER A 178 -25.09 -1.25 -2.42
C SER A 178 -25.45 0.11 -3.06
N PRO A 179 -24.44 0.95 -3.41
CA PRO A 179 -24.68 2.26 -4.05
C PRO A 179 -25.56 2.19 -5.31
N GLU A 180 -25.48 1.10 -6.07
CA GLU A 180 -26.33 0.86 -7.25
C GLU A 180 -27.77 0.53 -6.84
N LEU A 181 -27.95 -0.27 -5.82
CA LEU A 181 -29.27 -0.62 -5.29
C LEU A 181 -29.93 0.56 -4.56
N GLN A 182 -29.16 1.44 -3.93
CA GLN A 182 -29.67 2.69 -3.36
C GLN A 182 -30.26 3.61 -4.43
N LYS A 183 -29.68 3.68 -5.62
CA LYS A 183 -30.27 4.39 -6.77
C LYS A 183 -31.63 3.79 -7.18
N LYS A 184 -31.72 2.45 -7.19
CA LYS A 184 -32.98 1.76 -7.47
C LYS A 184 -34.06 2.03 -6.41
N ILE A 185 -33.67 2.07 -5.12
CA ILE A 185 -34.58 2.45 -4.01
C ILE A 185 -35.12 3.87 -4.23
N THR A 186 -34.23 4.86 -4.54
CA THR A 186 -34.65 6.22 -4.79
C THR A 186 -35.66 6.32 -5.93
N ALA A 187 -35.38 5.68 -7.06
CA ALA A 187 -36.29 5.66 -8.21
C ALA A 187 -37.64 4.99 -7.89
N ARG A 188 -37.63 3.96 -7.05
CA ARG A 188 -38.88 3.27 -6.64
C ARG A 188 -39.70 4.12 -5.68
N VAL A 189 -39.05 4.83 -4.75
CA VAL A 189 -39.72 5.78 -3.86
C VAL A 189 -40.41 6.92 -4.64
N GLU A 190 -39.73 7.47 -5.67
CA GLU A 190 -40.31 8.50 -6.55
C GLU A 190 -41.56 7.98 -7.28
N LYS A 191 -41.53 6.73 -7.76
CA LYS A 191 -42.67 6.10 -8.41
C LYS A 191 -43.84 5.91 -7.47
N LEU A 192 -43.63 5.49 -6.22
CA LEU A 192 -44.69 5.28 -5.23
C LEU A 192 -45.32 6.62 -4.79
N ASN A 193 -44.51 7.68 -4.67
CA ASN A 193 -44.96 9.03 -4.32
C ASN A 193 -45.68 9.78 -5.47
N GLY A 194 -45.41 9.39 -6.73
CA GLY A 194 -46.02 10.00 -7.92
C GLY A 194 -47.31 9.30 -8.41
N ALA A 195 -47.70 8.19 -7.76
CA ALA A 195 -48.88 7.39 -8.10
C ALA A 195 -50.06 7.59 -7.14
N GLY A 196 -49.97 8.62 -6.25
CA GLY A 196 -51.02 8.99 -5.26
C GLY A 196 -51.72 10.30 -5.63
#